data_ac921956c4ac73c5ee924d373220d51d
#
_entry.id   ac921956c4ac73c5ee924d373220d51d
#
_cell.length_a   1.000
_cell.length_b   1.000
_cell.length_c   1.000
_cell.angle_alpha   90.00
_cell.angle_beta   90.00
_cell.angle_gamma   90.00
#
_symmetry.space_group_name_H-M   'P 1'
#
loop_
_entity.id
_entity.type
_entity.pdbx_description
1 polymer ?
#
loop_
_entity_poly.entity_id
_entity_poly.type
_entity_poly.pdbx_seq_one_letter_code
_entity_poly.pdbx_strand_id
1 'polypeptide(L)'
;MSPRPSKRKLLLRAAATVVAERGYSALTLDAVGAATGVSKGGVLYHFRTKEALVAALVEELATGFDADQAAAHDADPAAPGAWTRAYLTASAAPAQDEPEQLAVVALLAAVGYDPALLDPIQDRYHYWVQRLDDDGLPGVDAHVVRLAADGLWAADLFGLAPPDAALRARIHSRLSELASPNGGSRA
;
A
#
# COMPACT_ATOMS: atom_id res chain seq x y z
N MET A 1 26.27 -6.38 -1.14
CA MET A 1 26.22 -4.93 -0.79
C MET A 1 24.98 -4.35 -1.46
N SER A 2 23.97 -4.01 -0.70
CA SER A 2 22.77 -3.35 -1.26
C SER A 2 23.14 -1.96 -1.81
N PRO A 3 22.66 -1.57 -2.99
CA PRO A 3 22.94 -0.25 -3.56
C PRO A 3 22.42 0.85 -2.63
N ARG A 4 23.20 1.92 -2.48
CA ARG A 4 22.83 3.07 -1.67
C ARG A 4 21.51 3.66 -2.21
N PRO A 5 20.49 3.89 -1.37
CA PRO A 5 19.23 4.43 -1.83
C PRO A 5 19.44 5.77 -2.55
N SER A 6 18.68 6.02 -3.61
CA SER A 6 18.74 7.30 -4.32
C SER A 6 18.39 8.46 -3.37
N LYS A 7 18.90 9.66 -3.63
CA LYS A 7 18.56 10.85 -2.82
C LYS A 7 17.05 11.08 -2.77
N ARG A 8 16.34 10.82 -3.88
CA ARG A 8 14.87 10.91 -3.92
C ARG A 8 14.23 9.94 -2.91
N LYS A 9 14.64 8.67 -2.89
CA LYS A 9 14.13 7.66 -1.96
C LYS A 9 14.47 8.00 -0.50
N LEU A 10 15.66 8.55 -0.24
CA LEU A 10 16.04 9.04 1.08
C LEU A 10 15.11 10.16 1.57
N LEU A 11 14.77 11.13 0.71
CA LEU A 11 13.86 12.22 1.05
C LEU A 11 12.43 11.72 1.31
N LEU A 12 11.94 10.76 0.51
CA LEU A 12 10.62 10.15 0.70
C LEU A 12 10.52 9.42 2.06
N ARG A 13 11.52 8.62 2.41
CA ARG A 13 11.57 7.94 3.71
C ARG A 13 11.58 8.93 4.88
N ALA A 14 12.38 9.98 4.79
CA ALA A 14 12.41 11.01 5.82
C ALA A 14 11.06 11.75 5.94
N ALA A 15 10.38 12.01 4.82
CA ALA A 15 9.06 12.60 4.82
C ALA A 15 8.04 11.69 5.53
N ALA A 16 8.05 10.39 5.24
CA ALA A 16 7.22 9.38 5.90
C ALA A 16 7.47 9.39 7.42
N THR A 17 8.74 9.36 7.86
CA THR A 17 9.11 9.42 9.28
C THR A 17 8.63 10.71 9.96
N VAL A 18 8.82 11.88 9.31
CA VAL A 18 8.34 13.15 9.87
C VAL A 18 6.84 13.14 10.12
N VAL A 19 6.08 12.60 9.18
CA VAL A 19 4.61 12.55 9.35
C VAL A 19 4.19 11.54 10.40
N ALA A 20 4.81 10.38 10.44
CA ALA A 20 4.52 9.36 11.45
C ALA A 20 4.79 9.84 12.88
N GLU A 21 5.93 10.52 13.09
CA GLU A 21 6.34 10.96 14.41
C GLU A 21 5.67 12.27 14.87
N ARG A 22 5.38 13.17 13.91
CA ARG A 22 5.07 14.58 14.21
C ARG A 22 3.77 15.08 13.57
N GLY A 23 3.10 14.22 12.79
CA GLY A 23 1.89 14.53 12.07
C GLY A 23 2.11 15.27 10.74
N TYR A 24 1.07 15.29 9.90
CA TYR A 24 1.12 15.91 8.57
C TYR A 24 1.43 17.42 8.59
N SER A 25 0.97 18.15 9.62
CA SER A 25 1.25 19.59 9.76
C SER A 25 2.74 19.88 9.91
N ALA A 26 3.51 18.97 10.49
CA ALA A 26 4.96 19.11 10.67
C ALA A 26 5.76 18.80 9.38
N LEU A 27 5.13 18.20 8.37
CA LEU A 27 5.79 17.92 7.10
C LEU A 27 6.03 19.23 6.35
N THR A 28 7.29 19.58 6.20
CA THR A 28 7.79 20.69 5.39
C THR A 28 9.03 20.25 4.63
N LEU A 29 9.33 20.89 3.50
CA LEU A 29 10.56 20.61 2.76
C LEU A 29 11.81 20.88 3.60
N ASP A 30 11.77 21.90 4.47
CA ASP A 30 12.87 22.22 5.37
C ASP A 30 13.05 21.15 6.47
N ALA A 31 11.95 20.59 7.01
CA ALA A 31 12.00 19.49 7.98
C ALA A 31 12.61 18.22 7.36
N VAL A 32 12.24 17.89 6.12
CA VAL A 32 12.80 16.76 5.37
C VAL A 32 14.29 16.98 5.07
N GLY A 33 14.66 18.20 4.67
CA GLY A 33 16.06 18.58 4.47
C GLY A 33 16.89 18.40 5.75
N ALA A 34 16.38 18.88 6.87
CA ALA A 34 17.04 18.76 8.17
C ALA A 34 17.20 17.28 8.59
N ALA A 35 16.16 16.44 8.40
CA ALA A 35 16.19 15.02 8.73
C ALA A 35 17.19 14.21 7.90
N THR A 36 17.47 14.66 6.64
CA THR A 36 18.34 13.92 5.71
C THR A 36 19.74 14.52 5.55
N GLY A 37 19.98 15.72 6.07
CA GLY A 37 21.19 16.47 5.82
C GLY A 37 21.29 17.02 4.38
N VAL A 38 20.20 16.97 3.60
CA VAL A 38 20.15 17.49 2.24
C VAL A 38 19.84 18.99 2.29
N SER A 39 20.61 19.79 1.55
CA SER A 39 20.38 21.23 1.49
C SER A 39 18.99 21.56 0.93
N LYS A 40 18.45 22.73 1.29
CA LYS A 40 17.16 23.23 0.75
C LYS A 40 17.10 23.18 -0.78
N GLY A 41 18.14 23.61 -1.46
CA GLY A 41 18.23 23.52 -2.92
C GLY A 41 18.22 22.08 -3.43
N GLY A 42 18.83 21.15 -2.70
CA GLY A 42 18.80 19.72 -3.01
C GLY A 42 17.40 19.10 -2.84
N VAL A 43 16.64 19.51 -1.81
CA VAL A 43 15.26 19.08 -1.65
C VAL A 43 14.39 19.66 -2.76
N LEU A 44 14.48 20.97 -3.02
CA LEU A 44 13.71 21.66 -4.07
C LEU A 44 13.99 21.14 -5.49
N TYR A 45 15.17 20.60 -5.72
CA TYR A 45 15.48 19.92 -6.99
C TYR A 45 14.61 18.70 -7.23
N HIS A 46 14.31 17.92 -6.17
CA HIS A 46 13.48 16.72 -6.26
C HIS A 46 11.99 17.01 -6.06
N PHE A 47 11.65 17.90 -5.12
CA PHE A 47 10.26 18.20 -4.73
C PHE A 47 10.09 19.70 -4.54
N ARG A 48 9.31 20.33 -5.41
CA ARG A 48 9.10 21.78 -5.38
C ARG A 48 8.11 22.23 -4.31
N THR A 49 7.18 21.34 -3.92
CA THR A 49 6.13 21.61 -2.93
C THR A 49 5.95 20.42 -2.00
N LYS A 50 5.26 20.64 -0.90
CA LYS A 50 4.85 19.59 0.04
C LYS A 50 3.92 18.59 -0.62
N GLU A 51 2.99 19.07 -1.43
CA GLU A 51 2.00 18.26 -2.17
C GLU A 51 2.72 17.35 -3.18
N ALA A 52 3.70 17.85 -3.91
CA ALA A 52 4.52 17.04 -4.81
C ALA A 52 5.31 15.93 -4.07
N LEU A 53 5.76 16.22 -2.85
CA LEU A 53 6.42 15.23 -2.01
C LEU A 53 5.44 14.13 -1.55
N VAL A 54 4.23 14.53 -1.13
CA VAL A 54 3.18 13.59 -0.72
C VAL A 54 2.71 12.73 -1.89
N ALA A 55 2.43 13.33 -3.05
CA ALA A 55 2.06 12.60 -4.26
C ALA A 55 3.14 11.56 -4.64
N ALA A 56 4.41 11.92 -4.50
CA ALA A 56 5.51 10.99 -4.76
C ALA A 56 5.63 9.86 -3.71
N LEU A 57 5.22 10.09 -2.46
CA LEU A 57 5.11 9.04 -1.44
C LEU A 57 4.01 8.04 -1.81
N VAL A 58 2.84 8.54 -2.20
CA VAL A 58 1.71 7.71 -2.65
C VAL A 58 2.12 6.84 -3.83
N GLU A 59 2.80 7.44 -4.82
CA GLU A 59 3.26 6.73 -6.00
C GLU A 59 4.31 5.66 -5.67
N GLU A 60 5.22 5.92 -4.74
CA GLU A 60 6.21 4.92 -4.28
C GLU A 60 5.51 3.71 -3.63
N LEU A 61 4.49 3.95 -2.79
CA LEU A 61 3.69 2.90 -2.15
C LEU A 61 2.92 2.06 -3.18
N ALA A 62 2.20 2.73 -4.08
CA ALA A 62 1.43 2.06 -5.12
C ALA A 62 2.33 1.22 -6.04
N THR A 63 3.51 1.76 -6.41
CA THR A 63 4.49 1.05 -7.22
C THR A 63 5.08 -0.17 -6.47
N GLY A 64 5.33 -0.05 -5.17
CA GLY A 64 5.75 -1.16 -4.33
C GLY A 64 4.71 -2.28 -4.32
N PHE A 65 3.45 -1.93 -4.07
CA PHE A 65 2.35 -2.89 -4.08
C PHE A 65 2.13 -3.54 -5.45
N ASP A 66 2.27 -2.78 -6.57
CA ASP A 66 2.24 -3.34 -7.92
C ASP A 66 3.34 -4.39 -8.13
N ALA A 67 4.56 -4.11 -7.64
CA ALA A 67 5.68 -5.03 -7.76
C ALA A 67 5.46 -6.31 -6.95
N ASP A 68 4.91 -6.19 -5.73
CA ASP A 68 4.59 -7.34 -4.87
C ASP A 68 3.48 -8.19 -5.48
N GLN A 69 2.44 -7.56 -6.05
CA GLN A 69 1.39 -8.27 -6.79
C GLN A 69 1.97 -9.00 -8.02
N ALA A 70 2.81 -8.34 -8.81
CA ALA A 70 3.41 -8.94 -9.98
C ALA A 70 4.28 -10.15 -9.61
N ALA A 71 5.10 -10.04 -8.57
CA ALA A 71 5.93 -11.14 -8.08
C ALA A 71 5.07 -12.32 -7.56
N ALA A 72 3.97 -12.04 -6.85
CA ALA A 72 3.05 -13.06 -6.37
C ALA A 72 2.30 -13.74 -7.53
N HIS A 73 1.87 -12.98 -8.54
CA HIS A 73 1.25 -13.51 -9.75
C HIS A 73 2.20 -14.41 -10.53
N ASP A 74 3.46 -14.00 -10.72
CA ASP A 74 4.47 -14.79 -11.43
C ASP A 74 4.79 -16.11 -10.69
N ALA A 75 4.68 -16.11 -9.35
CA ALA A 75 4.89 -17.30 -8.53
C ALA A 75 3.70 -18.29 -8.61
N ASP A 76 2.46 -17.81 -8.84
CA ASP A 76 1.26 -18.63 -8.97
C ASP A 76 0.32 -18.08 -10.08
N PRO A 77 0.69 -18.26 -11.35
CA PRO A 77 -0.05 -17.72 -12.49
C PRO A 77 -1.28 -18.54 -12.90
N ALA A 78 -1.67 -19.55 -12.11
CA ALA A 78 -2.77 -20.46 -12.47
C ALA A 78 -4.11 -19.69 -12.48
N ALA A 79 -4.68 -19.51 -13.67
CA ALA A 79 -6.01 -18.93 -13.86
C ALA A 79 -7.11 -20.00 -13.71
N PRO A 80 -8.34 -19.62 -13.28
CA PRO A 80 -8.76 -18.32 -12.80
C PRO A 80 -8.27 -18.02 -11.37
N GLY A 81 -8.29 -16.74 -10.98
CA GLY A 81 -8.00 -16.29 -9.63
C GLY A 81 -6.54 -15.89 -9.37
N ALA A 82 -5.68 -15.88 -10.40
CA ALA A 82 -4.26 -15.58 -10.25
C ALA A 82 -4.01 -14.18 -9.68
N TRP A 83 -4.68 -13.16 -10.20
CA TRP A 83 -4.55 -11.78 -9.70
C TRP A 83 -5.19 -11.60 -8.31
N THR A 84 -6.28 -12.30 -8.03
CA THR A 84 -6.92 -12.27 -6.70
C THR A 84 -6.02 -12.86 -5.63
N ARG A 85 -5.35 -14.01 -5.91
CA ARG A 85 -4.36 -14.59 -5.00
C ARG A 85 -3.13 -13.70 -4.85
N ALA A 86 -2.68 -13.07 -5.94
CA ALA A 86 -1.58 -12.12 -5.92
C ALA A 86 -1.90 -10.90 -5.05
N TYR A 87 -3.11 -10.34 -5.18
CA TYR A 87 -3.60 -9.25 -4.33
C TYR A 87 -3.61 -9.64 -2.85
N LEU A 88 -4.20 -10.80 -2.53
CA LEU A 88 -4.24 -11.32 -1.17
C LEU A 88 -2.83 -11.51 -0.58
N THR A 89 -1.89 -12.04 -1.37
CA THR A 89 -0.51 -12.26 -0.96
C THR A 89 0.22 -10.94 -0.71
N ALA A 90 0.11 -10.00 -1.63
CA ALA A 90 0.74 -8.68 -1.49
C ALA A 90 0.18 -7.89 -0.29
N SER A 91 -1.12 -8.03 0.00
CA SER A 91 -1.77 -7.39 1.14
C SER A 91 -1.44 -8.02 2.49
N ALA A 92 -0.94 -9.26 2.52
CA ALA A 92 -0.61 -9.98 3.74
C ALA A 92 0.74 -9.59 4.36
N ALA A 93 1.55 -8.80 3.68
CA ALA A 93 2.83 -8.31 4.20
C ALA A 93 2.60 -7.51 5.49
N PRO A 94 3.40 -7.76 6.55
CA PRO A 94 3.18 -7.11 7.84
C PRO A 94 3.39 -5.60 7.73
N ALA A 95 2.35 -4.86 8.10
CA ALA A 95 2.30 -3.40 8.06
C ALA A 95 3.24 -2.69 9.05
N GLN A 96 4.00 -3.39 9.88
CA GLN A 96 4.48 -2.80 11.13
C GLN A 96 5.92 -2.25 11.15
N ASP A 97 6.78 -2.53 10.18
CA ASP A 97 8.20 -2.19 10.30
C ASP A 97 8.82 -1.38 9.15
N GLU A 98 8.06 -0.97 8.14
CA GLU A 98 8.63 -0.24 7.01
C GLU A 98 8.19 1.23 6.99
N PRO A 99 9.11 2.17 6.72
CA PRO A 99 8.79 3.61 6.58
C PRO A 99 7.69 3.91 5.54
N GLU A 100 7.47 2.98 4.63
CA GLU A 100 6.46 3.05 3.57
C GLU A 100 5.04 3.02 4.14
N GLN A 101 4.82 2.29 5.22
CA GLN A 101 3.49 2.19 5.87
C GLN A 101 3.18 3.38 6.77
N LEU A 102 4.21 3.97 7.35
CA LEU A 102 4.09 5.25 8.02
C LEU A 102 3.67 6.36 7.03
N ALA A 103 4.05 6.21 5.75
CA ALA A 103 3.61 7.11 4.69
C ALA A 103 2.12 6.98 4.38
N VAL A 104 1.52 5.81 4.55
CA VAL A 104 0.06 5.64 4.40
C VAL A 104 -0.71 6.32 5.53
N VAL A 105 -0.27 6.18 6.78
CA VAL A 105 -0.83 6.94 7.91
C VAL A 105 -0.70 8.43 7.65
N ALA A 106 0.44 8.84 7.10
CA ALA A 106 0.73 10.21 6.69
C ALA A 106 -0.25 10.70 5.63
N LEU A 107 -0.50 9.88 4.62
CA LEU A 107 -1.44 10.18 3.55
C LEU A 107 -2.86 10.30 4.07
N LEU A 108 -3.32 9.36 4.88
CA LEU A 108 -4.67 9.39 5.45
C LEU A 108 -4.87 10.58 6.39
N ALA A 109 -3.84 10.97 7.14
CA ALA A 109 -3.85 12.22 7.90
C ALA A 109 -3.89 13.45 6.98
N ALA A 110 -3.26 13.39 5.80
CA ALA A 110 -3.24 14.47 4.82
C ALA A 110 -4.59 14.65 4.11
N VAL A 111 -5.33 13.56 3.88
CA VAL A 111 -6.66 13.56 3.23
C VAL A 111 -7.67 14.43 3.99
N GLY A 112 -7.56 14.52 5.30
CA GLY A 112 -8.37 15.45 6.10
C GLY A 112 -8.12 16.92 5.78
N TYR A 113 -7.01 17.25 5.10
CA TYR A 113 -6.65 18.61 4.68
C TYR A 113 -6.89 18.86 3.19
N ASP A 114 -6.65 17.86 2.35
CA ASP A 114 -6.85 17.94 0.90
C ASP A 114 -7.24 16.57 0.32
N PRO A 115 -8.53 16.35 0.00
CA PRO A 115 -8.99 15.09 -0.60
C PRO A 115 -8.34 14.76 -1.95
N ALA A 116 -7.87 15.76 -2.73
CA ALA A 116 -7.21 15.52 -4.01
C ALA A 116 -5.89 14.75 -3.88
N LEU A 117 -5.32 14.66 -2.68
CA LEU A 117 -4.16 13.79 -2.40
C LEU A 117 -4.47 12.30 -2.56
N LEU A 118 -5.75 11.91 -2.62
CA LEU A 118 -6.18 10.53 -2.91
C LEU A 118 -6.23 10.21 -4.40
N ASP A 119 -6.29 11.19 -5.28
CA ASP A 119 -6.47 10.94 -6.72
C ASP A 119 -5.49 9.88 -7.28
N PRO A 120 -4.18 9.94 -6.99
CA PRO A 120 -3.23 8.94 -7.51
C PRO A 120 -3.51 7.52 -7.01
N ILE A 121 -4.00 7.36 -5.76
CA ILE A 121 -4.32 6.05 -5.22
C ILE A 121 -5.67 5.53 -5.73
N GLN A 122 -6.64 6.44 -5.98
CA GLN A 122 -7.91 6.07 -6.59
C GLN A 122 -7.72 5.49 -7.99
N ASP A 123 -6.85 6.10 -8.80
CA ASP A 123 -6.50 5.61 -10.13
C ASP A 123 -5.87 4.21 -10.06
N ARG A 124 -4.99 3.98 -9.07
CA ARG A 124 -4.39 2.65 -8.84
C ARG A 124 -5.41 1.61 -8.40
N TYR A 125 -6.32 1.98 -7.50
CA TYR A 125 -7.42 1.08 -7.10
C TYR A 125 -8.32 0.70 -8.28
N HIS A 126 -8.65 1.63 -9.17
CA HIS A 126 -9.39 1.31 -10.40
C HIS A 126 -8.66 0.27 -11.26
N TYR A 127 -7.35 0.44 -11.44
CA TYR A 127 -6.53 -0.51 -12.18
C TYR A 127 -6.47 -1.90 -11.51
N TRP A 128 -6.30 -1.97 -10.19
CA TRP A 128 -6.30 -3.24 -9.47
C TRP A 128 -7.66 -3.93 -9.54
N VAL A 129 -8.76 -3.20 -9.35
CA VAL A 129 -10.12 -3.73 -9.45
C VAL A 129 -10.38 -4.29 -10.85
N GLN A 130 -9.98 -3.59 -11.90
CA GLN A 130 -10.15 -4.07 -13.28
C GLN A 130 -9.42 -5.41 -13.51
N ARG A 131 -8.24 -5.60 -12.97
CA ARG A 131 -7.54 -6.89 -13.02
C ARG A 131 -8.31 -8.01 -12.32
N LEU A 132 -8.96 -7.70 -11.20
CA LEU A 132 -9.78 -8.68 -10.47
C LEU A 132 -11.08 -9.00 -11.21
N ASP A 133 -11.69 -8.03 -11.88
CA ASP A 133 -12.87 -8.24 -12.73
C ASP A 133 -12.56 -9.21 -13.89
N ASP A 134 -11.37 -9.12 -14.45
CA ASP A 134 -10.91 -9.93 -15.58
C ASP A 134 -10.26 -11.27 -15.16
N ASP A 135 -10.20 -11.59 -13.86
CA ASP A 135 -9.45 -12.73 -13.29
C ASP A 135 -10.16 -14.09 -13.41
N GLY A 136 -11.38 -14.08 -13.95
CA GLY A 136 -12.15 -15.29 -14.29
C GLY A 136 -12.75 -16.03 -13.08
N LEU A 137 -12.75 -15.44 -11.89
CA LEU A 137 -13.47 -15.97 -10.73
C LEU A 137 -14.97 -15.70 -10.85
N PRO A 138 -15.83 -16.59 -10.32
CA PRO A 138 -17.27 -16.40 -10.38
C PRO A 138 -17.76 -15.28 -9.44
N GLY A 139 -18.72 -14.50 -9.92
CA GLY A 139 -19.50 -13.58 -9.11
C GLY A 139 -18.66 -12.49 -8.43
N VAL A 140 -18.80 -12.38 -7.08
CA VAL A 140 -18.21 -11.31 -6.28
C VAL A 140 -16.97 -11.77 -5.48
N ASP A 141 -16.50 -12.99 -5.67
CA ASP A 141 -15.49 -13.62 -4.81
C ASP A 141 -14.17 -12.83 -4.81
N ALA A 142 -13.70 -12.37 -5.97
CA ALA A 142 -12.51 -11.52 -6.07
C ALA A 142 -12.66 -10.22 -5.26
N HIS A 143 -13.84 -9.59 -5.31
CA HIS A 143 -14.10 -8.37 -4.53
C HIS A 143 -14.22 -8.62 -3.04
N VAL A 144 -14.80 -9.77 -2.62
CA VAL A 144 -14.84 -10.17 -1.20
C VAL A 144 -13.42 -10.36 -0.68
N VAL A 145 -12.55 -11.04 -1.45
CA VAL A 145 -11.14 -11.23 -1.09
C VAL A 145 -10.45 -9.88 -0.97
N ARG A 146 -10.57 -9.00 -1.96
CA ARG A 146 -9.98 -7.65 -1.93
C ARG A 146 -10.44 -6.85 -0.71
N LEU A 147 -11.76 -6.71 -0.52
CA LEU A 147 -12.30 -5.91 0.59
C LEU A 147 -11.90 -6.46 1.95
N ALA A 148 -11.81 -7.79 2.10
CA ALA A 148 -11.36 -8.41 3.34
C ALA A 148 -9.85 -8.19 3.56
N ALA A 149 -9.02 -8.27 2.51
CA ALA A 149 -7.59 -7.97 2.58
C ALA A 149 -7.34 -6.51 2.95
N ASP A 150 -8.04 -5.55 2.30
CA ASP A 150 -8.00 -4.13 2.63
C ASP A 150 -8.43 -3.87 4.08
N GLY A 151 -9.50 -4.57 4.54
CA GLY A 151 -9.99 -4.47 5.91
C GLY A 151 -8.99 -5.00 6.95
N LEU A 152 -8.32 -6.13 6.69
CA LEU A 152 -7.28 -6.68 7.56
C LEU A 152 -6.09 -5.71 7.66
N TRP A 153 -5.65 -5.19 6.53
CA TRP A 153 -4.58 -4.18 6.48
C TRP A 153 -4.96 -2.91 7.27
N ALA A 154 -6.18 -2.40 7.09
CA ALA A 154 -6.66 -1.23 7.83
C ALA A 154 -6.78 -1.50 9.34
N ALA A 155 -7.23 -2.71 9.74
CA ALA A 155 -7.31 -3.10 11.14
C ALA A 155 -5.92 -3.09 11.81
N ASP A 156 -4.89 -3.60 11.11
CA ASP A 156 -3.51 -3.57 11.59
C ASP A 156 -2.98 -2.13 11.70
N LEU A 157 -3.16 -1.37 10.63
CA LEU A 157 -2.62 -0.01 10.51
C LEU A 157 -3.17 0.93 11.59
N PHE A 158 -4.47 0.84 11.87
CA PHE A 158 -5.17 1.73 12.82
C PHE A 158 -5.38 1.13 14.20
N GLY A 159 -4.93 -0.11 14.46
CA GLY A 159 -5.19 -0.79 15.72
C GLY A 159 -6.67 -1.06 15.97
N LEU A 160 -7.47 -1.25 14.92
CA LEU A 160 -8.92 -1.49 14.99
C LEU A 160 -9.21 -2.97 15.29
N ALA A 161 -8.90 -3.40 16.49
CA ALA A 161 -9.08 -4.78 16.94
C ALA A 161 -8.55 -5.82 15.93
N PRO A 162 -7.26 -5.76 15.53
CA PRO A 162 -6.71 -6.69 14.56
C PRO A 162 -6.87 -8.13 15.06
N PRO A 163 -7.17 -9.09 14.17
CA PRO A 163 -7.32 -10.49 14.56
C PRO A 163 -5.99 -11.04 15.07
N ASP A 164 -6.05 -11.90 16.07
CA ASP A 164 -4.88 -12.66 16.51
C ASP A 164 -4.35 -13.58 15.40
N ALA A 165 -3.18 -14.17 15.60
CA ALA A 165 -2.51 -14.99 14.60
C ALA A 165 -3.37 -16.21 14.18
N ALA A 166 -4.11 -16.82 15.11
CA ALA A 166 -4.93 -17.99 14.83
C ALA A 166 -6.16 -17.63 13.99
N LEU A 167 -6.85 -16.54 14.35
CA LEU A 167 -7.99 -16.05 13.58
C LEU A 167 -7.54 -15.53 12.20
N ARG A 168 -6.41 -14.82 12.12
CA ARG A 168 -5.81 -14.34 10.86
C ARG A 168 -5.53 -15.49 9.90
N ALA A 169 -4.90 -16.57 10.39
CA ALA A 169 -4.61 -17.74 9.56
C ALA A 169 -5.90 -18.38 9.00
N ARG A 170 -6.96 -18.45 9.81
CA ARG A 170 -8.27 -18.97 9.37
C ARG A 170 -8.93 -18.06 8.33
N ILE A 171 -8.87 -16.76 8.53
CA ILE A 171 -9.38 -15.77 7.56
C ILE A 171 -8.61 -15.92 6.24
N HIS A 172 -7.27 -15.92 6.29
CA HIS A 172 -6.44 -16.06 5.11
C HIS A 172 -6.72 -17.36 4.36
N SER A 173 -6.86 -18.49 5.07
CA SER A 173 -7.24 -19.77 4.46
C SER A 173 -8.58 -19.66 3.73
N ARG A 174 -9.59 -19.03 4.33
CA ARG A 174 -10.91 -18.85 3.71
C ARG A 174 -10.84 -17.95 2.48
N LEU A 175 -10.07 -16.86 2.52
CA LEU A 175 -9.88 -15.97 1.38
C LEU A 175 -9.14 -16.68 0.23
N SER A 176 -8.16 -17.52 0.55
CA SER A 176 -7.45 -18.34 -0.44
C SER A 176 -8.38 -19.36 -1.12
N GLU A 177 -9.33 -19.93 -0.39
CA GLU A 177 -10.36 -20.79 -0.98
C GLU A 177 -11.22 -20.02 -1.99
N LEU A 178 -11.70 -18.82 -1.62
CA LEU A 178 -12.50 -17.95 -2.49
C LEU A 178 -11.71 -17.49 -3.74
N ALA A 179 -10.40 -17.29 -3.59
CA ALA A 179 -9.50 -16.93 -4.70
C ALA A 179 -9.16 -18.11 -5.62
N SER A 180 -9.80 -19.27 -5.45
CA SER A 180 -9.53 -20.50 -6.21
C SER A 180 -10.75 -20.92 -7.03
N PRO A 181 -10.57 -21.57 -8.21
CA PRO A 181 -11.66 -21.94 -9.12
C PRO A 181 -12.81 -22.74 -8.51
N ASN A 182 -12.53 -23.47 -7.43
CA ASN A 182 -13.48 -24.39 -6.78
C ASN A 182 -14.07 -23.81 -5.49
N GLY A 183 -13.76 -22.56 -5.11
CA GLY A 183 -14.16 -21.96 -3.84
C GLY A 183 -15.65 -21.63 -3.73
N GLY A 184 -16.30 -21.29 -4.84
CA GLY A 184 -17.71 -20.88 -4.89
C GLY A 184 -18.75 -22.01 -4.96
N SER A 185 -18.33 -23.26 -5.01
CA SER A 185 -19.28 -24.40 -5.26
C SER A 185 -19.84 -25.07 -3.98
N ARG A 186 -19.83 -24.38 -2.85
CA ARG A 186 -20.47 -24.85 -1.60
C ARG A 186 -21.46 -23.81 -1.08
N ALA A 187 -22.57 -23.67 -1.77
CA ALA A 187 -23.79 -23.11 -1.22
C ALA A 187 -24.83 -24.20 -1.08
#